data_976e301f60ac3c414f04614aaa2f7c28
#
_entry.id   976e301f60ac3c414f04614aaa2f7c28
#
_cell.length_a   1.000
_cell.length_b   1.000
_cell.length_c   1.000
_cell.angle_alpha   90.00
_cell.angle_beta   90.00
_cell.angle_gamma   90.00
#
_symmetry.space_group_name_H-M   'P 1'
#
loop_
_entity.id
_entity.type
_entity.pdbx_description
1 polymer ?
#
loop_
_entity_poly.entity_id
_entity_poly.type
_entity_poly.pdbx_seq_one_letter_code
_entity_poly.pdbx_strand_id
1 'polypeptide(L)'
;TMIMKYVVGIPVSSGKVTVNYYYTDADGKQQKLTDSIVFAGRAGSTYKSTAFKVVGYAVDPDRMPENQSGLIPYGEAEVNYYYIASSLDIKLHVKHNGSLTWTPYLWIWGSDLKGKDSGNFMSEWPGDPMTEGENGWFDYSFTYKGAGTYNVIVSDNATNQTIDYKGFVDNEMWIVIDDSAVMGSTYLTFYTDNPETNPNAPIAEQVTLG
;
A
#
# COMPACT_ATOMS: atom_id res chain seq x y z
N THR A 1 -6.04 65.93 -18.49
CA THR A 1 -5.35 64.84 -19.17
C THR A 1 -5.55 63.54 -18.36
N MET A 2 -6.34 62.64 -18.93
CA MET A 2 -6.69 61.36 -18.27
C MET A 2 -5.59 60.35 -18.59
N ILE A 3 -4.83 59.93 -17.59
CA ILE A 3 -3.80 58.90 -17.76
C ILE A 3 -4.48 57.51 -17.65
N MET A 4 -4.70 56.84 -18.78
CA MET A 4 -5.07 55.43 -18.79
C MET A 4 -3.90 54.61 -18.29
N LYS A 5 -4.00 54.02 -17.08
CA LYS A 5 -3.10 52.97 -16.65
C LYS A 5 -3.51 51.67 -17.37
N TYR A 6 -2.76 51.29 -18.36
CA TYR A 6 -2.82 49.93 -18.88
C TYR A 6 -2.29 48.98 -17.81
N VAL A 7 -3.15 48.21 -17.19
CA VAL A 7 -2.72 47.00 -16.45
C VAL A 7 -2.39 45.96 -17.50
N VAL A 8 -1.12 45.88 -17.85
CA VAL A 8 -0.59 44.73 -18.62
C VAL A 8 -0.78 43.51 -17.74
N GLY A 9 -1.78 42.70 -18.04
CA GLY A 9 -1.92 41.40 -17.41
C GLY A 9 -0.65 40.57 -17.69
N ILE A 10 0.16 40.35 -16.67
CA ILE A 10 1.31 39.43 -16.78
C ILE A 10 0.71 38.07 -17.12
N PRO A 11 1.04 37.44 -18.26
CA PRO A 11 0.53 36.14 -18.57
C PRO A 11 0.88 35.18 -17.42
N VAL A 12 -0.12 34.56 -16.82
CA VAL A 12 0.11 33.53 -15.82
C VAL A 12 0.61 32.31 -16.56
N SER A 13 1.92 32.15 -16.57
CA SER A 13 2.55 30.99 -17.19
C SER A 13 2.27 29.75 -16.37
N SER A 14 1.81 28.73 -17.04
CA SER A 14 1.57 27.40 -16.49
C SER A 14 2.74 26.47 -16.77
N GLY A 15 2.90 25.48 -15.91
CA GLY A 15 3.83 24.40 -16.10
C GLY A 15 3.28 23.10 -15.56
N LYS A 16 4.00 22.02 -15.77
CA LYS A 16 3.65 20.73 -15.20
C LYS A 16 4.88 19.94 -14.80
N VAL A 17 4.69 19.07 -13.81
CA VAL A 17 5.66 18.05 -13.40
C VAL A 17 4.98 16.70 -13.53
N THR A 18 5.54 15.83 -14.35
CA THR A 18 5.05 14.47 -14.54
C THR A 18 5.87 13.52 -13.68
N VAL A 19 5.23 12.78 -12.80
CA VAL A 19 5.87 11.78 -11.94
C VAL A 19 5.65 10.40 -12.54
N ASN A 20 6.73 9.74 -12.89
CA ASN A 20 6.73 8.43 -13.52
C ASN A 20 7.27 7.37 -12.55
N TYR A 21 6.79 6.14 -12.72
CA TYR A 21 7.12 5.00 -11.87
C TYR A 21 7.50 3.83 -12.78
N TYR A 22 8.75 3.37 -12.66
CA TYR A 22 9.32 2.34 -13.51
C TYR A 22 9.87 1.18 -12.69
N TYR A 23 9.86 -0.02 -13.26
CA TYR A 23 10.56 -1.19 -12.72
C TYR A 23 11.35 -1.87 -13.82
N THR A 24 12.33 -2.68 -13.42
CA THR A 24 13.09 -3.54 -14.34
C THR A 24 12.50 -4.94 -14.25
N ASP A 25 12.07 -5.48 -15.37
CA ASP A 25 11.54 -6.85 -15.46
C ASP A 25 12.65 -7.90 -15.42
N ALA A 26 12.27 -9.18 -15.47
CA ALA A 26 13.20 -10.31 -15.40
C ALA A 26 14.20 -10.35 -16.57
N ASP A 27 13.85 -9.74 -17.70
CA ASP A 27 14.71 -9.65 -18.90
C ASP A 27 15.63 -8.42 -18.87
N GLY A 28 15.60 -7.64 -17.78
CA GLY A 28 16.39 -6.43 -17.61
C GLY A 28 15.81 -5.21 -18.33
N LYS A 29 14.59 -5.30 -18.83
CA LYS A 29 13.92 -4.21 -19.55
C LYS A 29 13.12 -3.32 -18.63
N GLN A 30 13.23 -2.02 -18.80
CA GLN A 30 12.46 -1.04 -18.05
C GLN A 30 11.00 -1.02 -18.52
N GLN A 31 10.08 -1.17 -17.57
CA GLN A 31 8.64 -1.16 -17.75
C GLN A 31 8.00 -0.08 -16.87
N LYS A 32 6.82 0.42 -17.25
CA LYS A 32 6.01 1.24 -16.35
C LYS A 32 5.39 0.38 -15.25
N LEU A 33 5.57 0.81 -13.99
CA LEU A 33 4.95 0.15 -12.84
C LEU A 33 3.46 0.52 -12.76
N THR A 34 3.13 1.79 -12.96
CA THR A 34 1.77 2.34 -12.93
C THR A 34 1.66 3.59 -13.79
N ASP A 35 0.46 4.16 -13.89
CA ASP A 35 0.22 5.41 -14.57
C ASP A 35 0.95 6.58 -13.88
N SER A 36 1.31 7.59 -14.65
CA SER A 36 2.01 8.77 -14.15
C SER A 36 1.05 9.71 -13.42
N ILE A 37 1.56 10.39 -12.38
CA ILE A 37 0.84 11.48 -11.71
C ILE A 37 1.33 12.80 -12.28
N VAL A 38 0.41 13.74 -12.51
CA VAL A 38 0.74 15.06 -13.06
C VAL A 38 0.38 16.15 -12.06
N PHE A 39 1.38 16.93 -11.67
CA PHE A 39 1.20 18.20 -10.97
C PHE A 39 1.20 19.33 -12.00
N ALA A 40 0.04 19.89 -12.29
CA ALA A 40 -0.08 21.00 -13.22
C ALA A 40 -0.55 22.27 -12.48
N GLY A 41 0.01 23.41 -12.83
CA GLY A 41 -0.35 24.67 -12.17
C GLY A 41 0.47 25.87 -12.64
N ARG A 42 0.40 26.95 -11.86
CA ARG A 42 1.20 28.15 -12.10
C ARG A 42 2.69 27.84 -11.90
N ALA A 43 3.52 28.26 -12.82
CA ALA A 43 4.98 28.19 -12.64
C ALA A 43 5.39 28.94 -11.36
N GLY A 44 6.25 28.34 -10.55
CA GLY A 44 6.65 28.83 -9.23
C GLY A 44 5.77 28.33 -8.06
N SER A 45 4.66 27.62 -8.31
CA SER A 45 3.95 26.90 -7.25
C SER A 45 4.72 25.67 -6.79
N THR A 46 4.59 25.28 -5.54
CA THR A 46 5.27 24.12 -4.99
C THR A 46 4.60 22.82 -5.40
N TYR A 47 5.40 21.76 -5.56
CA TYR A 47 4.94 20.38 -5.66
C TYR A 47 5.77 19.48 -4.73
N LYS A 48 5.18 18.35 -4.37
CA LYS A 48 5.86 17.27 -3.65
C LYS A 48 5.32 15.94 -4.16
N SER A 49 6.20 15.10 -4.69
CA SER A 49 5.90 13.73 -5.10
C SER A 49 6.40 12.73 -4.04
N THR A 50 5.83 11.55 -4.04
CA THR A 50 6.24 10.44 -3.20
C THR A 50 6.26 9.16 -4.02
N ALA A 51 7.12 8.22 -3.63
CA ALA A 51 7.07 6.87 -4.15
C ALA A 51 5.87 6.12 -3.57
N PHE A 52 5.27 5.24 -4.34
CA PHE A 52 4.27 4.30 -3.82
C PHE A 52 4.92 3.19 -3.01
N LYS A 53 4.19 2.71 -1.99
CA LYS A 53 4.45 1.39 -1.41
C LYS A 53 3.67 0.35 -2.21
N VAL A 54 4.35 -0.67 -2.70
CA VAL A 54 3.73 -1.81 -3.38
C VAL A 54 4.41 -3.10 -2.93
N VAL A 55 3.65 -4.18 -2.82
CA VAL A 55 4.22 -5.50 -2.55
C VAL A 55 4.94 -6.00 -3.81
N GLY A 56 6.07 -6.63 -3.64
CA GLY A 56 6.88 -7.20 -4.72
C GLY A 56 7.95 -6.26 -5.27
N TYR A 57 7.91 -4.97 -4.93
CA TYR A 57 8.91 -4.00 -5.36
C TYR A 57 9.24 -3.00 -4.26
N ALA A 58 10.48 -2.57 -4.23
CA ALA A 58 10.94 -1.44 -3.42
C ALA A 58 11.55 -0.36 -4.31
N VAL A 59 11.49 0.88 -3.87
CA VAL A 59 12.18 1.96 -4.58
C VAL A 59 13.68 1.69 -4.55
N ASP A 60 14.33 1.85 -5.69
CA ASP A 60 15.77 1.73 -5.83
C ASP A 60 16.46 2.89 -5.06
N PRO A 61 17.17 2.62 -3.96
CA PRO A 61 17.78 3.66 -3.15
C PRO A 61 18.91 4.40 -3.87
N ASP A 62 19.56 3.75 -4.84
CA ASP A 62 20.65 4.32 -5.62
C ASP A 62 20.18 5.23 -6.76
N ARG A 63 18.88 5.22 -7.04
CA ARG A 63 18.23 5.98 -8.12
C ARG A 63 17.07 6.84 -7.64
N MET A 64 17.13 7.31 -6.40
CA MET A 64 16.14 8.25 -5.88
C MET A 64 16.22 9.59 -6.62
N PRO A 65 15.07 10.14 -7.09
CA PRO A 65 15.09 11.42 -7.78
C PRO A 65 15.42 12.57 -6.81
N GLU A 66 16.39 13.41 -7.20
CA GLU A 66 16.77 14.60 -6.41
C GLU A 66 15.65 15.66 -6.37
N ASN A 67 14.82 15.68 -7.41
CA ASN A 67 13.74 16.64 -7.59
C ASN A 67 12.37 16.09 -7.14
N GLN A 68 12.31 15.35 -6.02
CA GLN A 68 11.04 14.85 -5.46
C GLN A 68 10.08 15.99 -5.07
N SER A 69 10.62 17.15 -4.76
CA SER A 69 9.84 18.34 -4.43
C SER A 69 10.53 19.58 -4.97
N GLY A 70 9.77 20.63 -5.19
CA GLY A 70 10.32 21.87 -5.72
C GLY A 70 9.23 22.80 -6.22
N LEU A 71 9.60 23.64 -7.18
CA LEU A 71 8.69 24.54 -7.86
C LEU A 71 8.31 23.98 -9.23
N ILE A 72 7.05 24.10 -9.58
CA ILE A 72 6.57 23.81 -10.94
C ILE A 72 7.33 24.75 -11.91
N PRO A 73 8.07 24.21 -12.89
CA PRO A 73 8.86 25.03 -13.80
C PRO A 73 7.98 25.74 -14.83
N TYR A 74 8.58 26.63 -15.59
CA TYR A 74 8.03 27.00 -16.89
C TYR A 74 8.10 25.81 -17.86
N GLY A 75 6.97 25.39 -18.43
CA GLY A 75 6.93 24.23 -19.31
C GLY A 75 6.81 22.92 -18.53
N GLU A 76 7.65 21.96 -18.83
CA GLU A 76 7.52 20.57 -18.36
C GLU A 76 8.77 20.08 -17.64
N ALA A 77 8.58 19.29 -16.58
CA ALA A 77 9.64 18.53 -15.93
C ALA A 77 9.15 17.12 -15.58
N GLU A 78 10.08 16.24 -15.31
CA GLU A 78 9.80 14.86 -14.91
C GLU A 78 10.47 14.52 -13.58
N VAL A 79 9.78 13.71 -12.79
CA VAL A 79 10.31 13.02 -11.61
C VAL A 79 10.16 11.53 -11.86
N ASN A 80 11.26 10.78 -11.84
CA ASN A 80 11.26 9.36 -12.19
C ASN A 80 11.67 8.53 -10.97
N TYR A 81 10.74 7.71 -10.47
CA TYR A 81 11.01 6.70 -9.45
C TYR A 81 11.29 5.36 -10.13
N TYR A 82 12.35 4.70 -9.69
CA TYR A 82 12.74 3.38 -10.18
C TYR A 82 12.59 2.37 -9.08
N TYR A 83 12.08 1.20 -9.43
CA TYR A 83 11.79 0.12 -8.50
C TYR A 83 12.58 -1.12 -8.88
N ILE A 84 13.05 -1.82 -7.86
CA ILE A 84 13.69 -3.13 -7.95
C ILE A 84 12.81 -4.18 -7.30
N ALA A 85 12.90 -5.42 -7.77
CA ALA A 85 12.22 -6.53 -7.13
C ALA A 85 12.68 -6.65 -5.66
N SER A 86 11.73 -6.82 -4.76
CA SER A 86 11.97 -7.02 -3.33
C SER A 86 11.48 -8.40 -2.90
N SER A 87 11.72 -8.77 -1.63
CA SER A 87 11.15 -10.00 -1.07
C SER A 87 9.62 -9.97 -1.19
N LEU A 88 9.08 -11.10 -1.63
CA LEU A 88 7.65 -11.31 -1.83
C LEU A 88 7.01 -12.08 -0.66
N ASP A 89 7.80 -12.51 0.33
CA ASP A 89 7.29 -13.29 1.43
C ASP A 89 6.61 -12.40 2.45
N ILE A 90 5.34 -12.68 2.69
CA ILE A 90 4.48 -11.99 3.64
C ILE A 90 4.27 -12.89 4.85
N LYS A 91 4.34 -12.32 6.04
CA LYS A 91 4.12 -13.01 7.31
C LYS A 91 3.05 -12.31 8.11
N LEU A 92 2.03 -13.06 8.49
CA LEU A 92 0.91 -12.57 9.27
C LEU A 92 0.83 -13.30 10.60
N HIS A 93 0.67 -12.54 11.67
CA HIS A 93 0.44 -13.02 13.02
C HIS A 93 -0.96 -12.62 13.44
N VAL A 94 -1.77 -13.55 13.95
CA VAL A 94 -3.14 -13.27 14.41
C VAL A 94 -3.29 -13.72 15.84
N LYS A 95 -3.95 -12.90 16.66
CA LYS A 95 -4.21 -13.22 18.07
C LYS A 95 -5.57 -12.70 18.52
N HIS A 96 -6.26 -13.48 19.33
CA HIS A 96 -7.43 -13.02 20.08
C HIS A 96 -7.02 -12.12 21.25
N ASN A 97 -7.76 -11.04 21.50
CA ASN A 97 -7.53 -10.15 22.64
C ASN A 97 -8.30 -10.54 23.91
N GLY A 98 -9.08 -11.63 23.86
CA GLY A 98 -9.93 -12.09 24.96
C GLY A 98 -9.78 -13.58 25.25
N SER A 99 -10.89 -14.25 25.45
CA SER A 99 -10.95 -15.65 25.88
C SER A 99 -11.28 -16.66 24.76
N LEU A 100 -11.53 -16.22 23.56
CA LEU A 100 -11.77 -17.10 22.42
C LEU A 100 -10.48 -17.82 22.02
N THR A 101 -10.62 -19.07 21.59
CA THR A 101 -9.47 -19.96 21.34
C THR A 101 -9.59 -20.73 20.02
N TRP A 102 -10.55 -20.36 19.15
CA TRP A 102 -10.63 -20.99 17.83
C TRP A 102 -9.42 -20.62 16.96
N THR A 103 -8.99 -21.57 16.14
CA THR A 103 -7.90 -21.36 15.20
C THR A 103 -8.36 -20.43 14.09
N PRO A 104 -7.70 -19.28 13.86
CA PRO A 104 -8.02 -18.41 12.74
C PRO A 104 -7.72 -19.08 11.40
N TYR A 105 -8.61 -18.87 10.42
CA TYR A 105 -8.42 -19.18 9.02
C TYR A 105 -8.27 -17.89 8.24
N LEU A 106 -7.34 -17.85 7.31
CA LEU A 106 -7.09 -16.69 6.47
C LEU A 106 -7.51 -16.95 5.03
N TRP A 107 -8.32 -16.05 4.50
CA TRP A 107 -8.52 -15.91 3.07
C TRP A 107 -7.76 -14.69 2.59
N ILE A 108 -6.82 -14.87 1.65
CA ILE A 108 -5.94 -13.82 1.16
C ILE A 108 -6.01 -13.78 -0.36
N TRP A 109 -6.18 -12.57 -0.90
CA TRP A 109 -6.13 -12.32 -2.34
C TRP A 109 -5.38 -11.03 -2.63
N GLY A 110 -4.86 -10.90 -3.85
CA GLY A 110 -4.17 -9.71 -4.32
C GLY A 110 -5.08 -8.72 -5.01
N SER A 111 -4.65 -7.47 -5.03
CA SER A 111 -5.15 -6.47 -5.97
C SER A 111 -3.97 -5.88 -6.74
N ASP A 112 -4.15 -5.67 -8.06
CA ASP A 112 -3.15 -5.03 -8.90
C ASP A 112 -3.02 -3.52 -8.57
N LEU A 113 -2.10 -2.84 -9.25
CA LEU A 113 -1.85 -1.41 -9.04
C LEU A 113 -3.02 -0.49 -9.41
N LYS A 114 -4.06 -1.03 -10.03
CA LYS A 114 -5.32 -0.32 -10.34
C LYS A 114 -6.46 -0.69 -9.40
N GLY A 115 -6.16 -1.42 -8.32
CA GLY A 115 -7.14 -1.85 -7.33
C GLY A 115 -8.05 -3.00 -7.79
N LYS A 116 -7.78 -3.60 -8.96
CA LYS A 116 -8.51 -4.75 -9.45
C LYS A 116 -7.98 -6.03 -8.82
N ASP A 117 -8.87 -6.93 -8.41
CA ASP A 117 -8.48 -8.23 -7.88
C ASP A 117 -7.63 -9.01 -8.88
N SER A 118 -6.46 -9.44 -8.44
CA SER A 118 -5.42 -10.08 -9.26
C SER A 118 -5.27 -11.59 -9.02
N GLY A 119 -6.04 -12.16 -8.11
CA GLY A 119 -6.10 -13.59 -7.84
C GLY A 119 -5.93 -13.96 -6.38
N ASN A 120 -6.28 -15.21 -6.05
CA ASN A 120 -6.18 -15.79 -4.74
C ASN A 120 -4.79 -16.35 -4.48
N PHE A 121 -4.34 -16.31 -3.21
CA PHE A 121 -3.19 -17.04 -2.72
C PHE A 121 -3.59 -18.38 -2.07
N MET A 122 -4.89 -18.58 -1.85
CA MET A 122 -5.49 -19.79 -1.30
C MET A 122 -6.12 -20.66 -2.39
N SER A 123 -6.21 -21.97 -2.16
CA SER A 123 -6.79 -22.92 -3.11
C SER A 123 -8.32 -22.82 -3.14
N GLU A 124 -8.94 -22.73 -1.98
CA GLU A 124 -10.39 -22.67 -1.82
C GLU A 124 -10.81 -21.93 -0.55
N TRP A 125 -12.05 -21.44 -0.53
CA TRP A 125 -12.69 -20.85 0.64
C TRP A 125 -12.94 -21.93 1.72
N PRO A 126 -12.75 -21.64 3.03
CA PRO A 126 -12.49 -20.35 3.66
C PRO A 126 -11.00 -19.96 3.79
N GLY A 127 -10.12 -20.57 3.06
CA GLY A 127 -8.69 -20.37 3.13
C GLY A 127 -7.98 -21.41 4.00
N ASP A 128 -6.79 -21.06 4.45
CA ASP A 128 -5.94 -21.97 5.19
C ASP A 128 -5.98 -21.68 6.69
N PRO A 129 -5.92 -22.74 7.54
CA PRO A 129 -5.74 -22.56 8.98
C PRO A 129 -4.36 -21.97 9.27
N MET A 130 -4.31 -21.08 10.24
CA MET A 130 -3.05 -20.60 10.78
C MET A 130 -2.41 -21.65 11.70
N THR A 131 -1.11 -21.60 11.86
CA THR A 131 -0.36 -22.45 12.77
C THR A 131 -0.21 -21.76 14.12
N GLU A 132 -0.49 -22.47 15.22
CA GLU A 132 -0.26 -21.95 16.56
C GLU A 132 1.24 -21.69 16.77
N GLY A 133 1.57 -20.47 17.17
CA GLY A 133 2.91 -19.99 17.46
C GLY A 133 3.10 -19.74 18.96
N GLU A 134 3.99 -18.82 19.31
CA GLU A 134 4.28 -18.49 20.70
C GLU A 134 3.29 -17.46 21.28
N ASN A 135 3.09 -17.49 22.60
CA ASN A 135 2.30 -16.50 23.36
C ASN A 135 0.86 -16.33 22.86
N GLY A 136 0.27 -17.37 22.28
CA GLY A 136 -1.11 -17.33 21.77
C GLY A 136 -1.27 -16.62 20.42
N TRP A 137 -0.19 -16.32 19.74
CA TRP A 137 -0.22 -15.91 18.35
C TRP A 137 -0.39 -17.12 17.44
N PHE A 138 -1.05 -16.90 16.31
CA PHE A 138 -1.13 -17.82 15.20
C PHE A 138 -0.38 -17.21 14.03
N ASP A 139 0.42 -18.02 13.34
CA ASP A 139 1.32 -17.60 12.27
C ASP A 139 0.87 -18.14 10.91
N TYR A 140 1.00 -17.31 9.88
CA TYR A 140 0.82 -17.71 8.49
C TYR A 140 1.82 -16.96 7.59
N SER A 141 2.40 -17.67 6.63
CA SER A 141 3.31 -17.07 5.65
C SER A 141 2.87 -17.45 4.24
N PHE A 142 2.96 -16.50 3.31
CA PHE A 142 2.65 -16.75 1.91
C PHE A 142 3.57 -15.91 1.01
N THR A 143 3.77 -16.39 -0.22
CA THR A 143 4.52 -15.64 -1.23
C THR A 143 3.55 -14.84 -2.08
N TYR A 144 3.72 -13.53 -2.11
CA TYR A 144 2.93 -12.63 -2.97
C TYR A 144 3.34 -12.82 -4.43
N LYS A 145 2.38 -12.80 -5.34
CA LYS A 145 2.59 -12.89 -6.79
C LYS A 145 2.14 -11.62 -7.48
N GLY A 146 3.06 -10.94 -8.14
CA GLY A 146 2.76 -9.71 -8.89
C GLY A 146 3.17 -8.44 -8.16
N ALA A 147 2.52 -7.33 -8.48
CA ALA A 147 2.72 -6.02 -7.85
C ALA A 147 1.37 -5.39 -7.49
N GLY A 148 1.27 -4.82 -6.30
CA GLY A 148 0.04 -4.18 -5.85
C GLY A 148 -0.14 -4.21 -4.34
N THR A 149 -1.32 -4.64 -3.89
CA THR A 149 -1.68 -4.82 -2.48
C THR A 149 -2.19 -6.22 -2.24
N TYR A 150 -2.29 -6.63 -0.99
CA TYR A 150 -3.04 -7.83 -0.62
C TYR A 150 -4.17 -7.50 0.35
N ASN A 151 -5.14 -8.39 0.40
CA ASN A 151 -6.40 -8.24 1.13
C ASN A 151 -6.61 -9.47 2.00
N VAL A 152 -7.33 -9.31 3.12
CA VAL A 152 -7.46 -10.35 4.14
C VAL A 152 -8.89 -10.45 4.64
N ILE A 153 -9.38 -11.68 4.80
CA ILE A 153 -10.52 -12.05 5.63
C ILE A 153 -10.01 -13.03 6.69
N VAL A 154 -10.46 -12.86 7.93
CA VAL A 154 -10.27 -13.84 9.00
C VAL A 154 -11.59 -14.51 9.31
N SER A 155 -11.59 -15.84 9.44
CA SER A 155 -12.79 -16.63 9.76
C SER A 155 -12.49 -17.70 10.82
N ASP A 156 -13.57 -18.32 11.34
CA ASP A 156 -13.51 -19.48 12.24
C ASP A 156 -13.67 -20.81 11.49
N ASN A 157 -13.53 -20.82 10.18
CA ASN A 157 -13.78 -21.97 9.29
C ASN A 157 -15.22 -22.47 9.28
N ALA A 158 -16.17 -21.73 9.80
CA ALA A 158 -17.56 -22.18 9.89
C ALA A 158 -18.54 -21.10 9.42
N THR A 159 -19.08 -20.36 10.36
CA THR A 159 -20.17 -19.41 10.12
C THR A 159 -19.75 -17.95 10.26
N ASN A 160 -18.63 -17.70 10.93
CA ASN A 160 -18.19 -16.36 11.27
C ASN A 160 -16.98 -15.96 10.42
N GLN A 161 -17.07 -14.78 9.85
CA GLN A 161 -15.97 -14.15 9.13
C GLN A 161 -16.01 -12.64 9.33
N THR A 162 -14.86 -12.00 9.14
CA THR A 162 -14.77 -10.54 9.11
C THR A 162 -15.27 -9.99 7.77
N ILE A 163 -15.38 -8.67 7.69
CA ILE A 163 -15.49 -7.98 6.41
C ILE A 163 -14.17 -8.11 5.63
N ASP A 164 -14.18 -7.69 4.37
CA ASP A 164 -12.97 -7.58 3.55
C ASP A 164 -12.10 -6.44 4.07
N TYR A 165 -10.89 -6.76 4.49
CA TYR A 165 -9.85 -5.78 4.77
C TYR A 165 -8.91 -5.69 3.57
N LYS A 166 -8.80 -4.52 2.94
CA LYS A 166 -8.13 -4.34 1.65
C LYS A 166 -6.98 -3.35 1.71
N GLY A 167 -6.00 -3.55 0.83
CA GLY A 167 -4.99 -2.55 0.54
C GLY A 167 -3.73 -2.62 1.41
N PHE A 168 -3.33 -3.78 1.92
CA PHE A 168 -2.11 -3.92 2.69
C PHE A 168 -0.87 -4.07 1.79
N VAL A 169 0.24 -3.51 2.26
CA VAL A 169 1.53 -3.52 1.56
C VAL A 169 2.71 -3.95 2.46
N ASP A 170 2.47 -4.13 3.75
CA ASP A 170 3.52 -4.49 4.70
C ASP A 170 3.88 -5.97 4.60
N ASN A 171 5.17 -6.29 4.71
CA ASN A 171 5.66 -7.67 4.60
C ASN A 171 5.42 -8.48 5.86
N GLU A 172 5.19 -7.84 6.99
CA GLU A 172 4.88 -8.50 8.26
C GLU A 172 3.86 -7.68 9.03
N MET A 173 2.81 -8.33 9.54
CA MET A 173 1.77 -7.67 10.31
C MET A 173 1.31 -8.52 11.49
N TRP A 174 0.94 -7.84 12.58
CA TRP A 174 0.28 -8.39 13.75
C TRP A 174 -1.18 -7.96 13.76
N ILE A 175 -2.09 -8.92 13.74
CA ILE A 175 -3.52 -8.72 13.63
C ILE A 175 -4.17 -9.15 14.93
N VAL A 176 -4.83 -8.23 15.60
CA VAL A 176 -5.54 -8.49 16.85
C VAL A 176 -7.04 -8.57 16.58
N ILE A 177 -7.64 -9.71 16.95
CA ILE A 177 -9.09 -9.93 16.89
C ILE A 177 -9.71 -9.40 18.18
N ASP A 178 -10.70 -8.52 18.07
CA ASP A 178 -11.48 -8.07 19.23
C ASP A 178 -12.59 -9.08 19.55
N ASP A 179 -12.35 -9.90 20.57
CA ASP A 179 -13.28 -10.94 21.01
C ASP A 179 -14.58 -10.39 21.62
N SER A 180 -14.64 -9.10 21.97
CA SER A 180 -15.86 -8.46 22.45
C SER A 180 -16.86 -8.16 21.36
N ALA A 181 -16.44 -8.28 20.13
CA ALA A 181 -17.20 -7.89 18.96
C ALA A 181 -17.87 -9.09 18.27
N VAL A 182 -19.00 -8.85 17.61
CA VAL A 182 -19.69 -9.86 16.82
C VAL A 182 -18.98 -10.01 15.47
N MET A 183 -18.57 -11.21 15.10
CA MET A 183 -18.00 -11.49 13.79
C MET A 183 -18.92 -11.01 12.66
N GLY A 184 -18.34 -10.47 11.60
CA GLY A 184 -19.04 -9.81 10.49
C GLY A 184 -19.11 -8.28 10.58
N SER A 185 -18.52 -7.70 11.60
CA SER A 185 -18.31 -6.26 11.77
C SER A 185 -16.80 -5.96 11.89
N THR A 186 -16.42 -4.70 11.95
CA THR A 186 -15.04 -4.20 11.95
C THR A 186 -14.30 -4.47 13.27
N TYR A 187 -13.61 -5.61 13.40
CA TYR A 187 -12.99 -5.92 14.69
C TYR A 187 -11.60 -6.52 14.60
N LEU A 188 -10.88 -6.16 13.56
CA LEU A 188 -9.45 -6.43 13.47
C LEU A 188 -8.67 -5.12 13.58
N THR A 189 -7.60 -5.15 14.37
CA THR A 189 -6.59 -4.10 14.36
C THR A 189 -5.31 -4.68 13.77
N PHE A 190 -4.74 -3.97 12.81
CA PHE A 190 -3.53 -4.37 12.08
C PHE A 190 -2.37 -3.49 12.50
N TYR A 191 -1.28 -4.10 12.97
CA TYR A 191 -0.08 -3.41 13.40
C TYR A 191 1.11 -3.80 12.51
N THR A 192 2.03 -2.89 12.29
CA THR A 192 3.29 -3.15 11.56
C THR A 192 4.45 -3.55 12.48
N ASP A 193 4.18 -3.70 13.78
CA ASP A 193 5.11 -4.21 14.79
C ASP A 193 4.30 -4.94 15.86
N ASN A 194 4.96 -5.80 16.65
CA ASN A 194 4.29 -6.60 17.68
C ASN A 194 3.78 -5.70 18.82
N PRO A 195 2.45 -5.54 19.02
CA PRO A 195 1.89 -4.65 20.03
C PRO A 195 2.13 -5.12 21.47
N GLU A 196 2.51 -6.38 21.69
CA GLU A 196 2.85 -6.88 23.04
C GLU A 196 4.26 -6.48 23.47
N THR A 197 5.17 -6.31 22.53
CA THR A 197 6.54 -5.87 22.79
C THR A 197 6.73 -4.37 22.57
N ASN A 198 5.89 -3.78 21.72
CA ASN A 198 5.87 -2.36 21.44
C ASN A 198 4.47 -1.77 21.69
N PRO A 199 4.19 -1.18 22.88
CA PRO A 199 2.89 -0.58 23.16
C PRO A 199 2.52 0.61 22.27
N ASN A 200 3.46 1.13 21.49
CA ASN A 200 3.24 2.16 20.49
C ASN A 200 3.35 1.60 19.05
N ALA A 201 3.08 0.30 18.87
CA ALA A 201 3.12 -0.33 17.56
C ALA A 201 2.27 0.46 16.54
N PRO A 202 2.82 0.84 15.40
CA PRO A 202 2.08 1.61 14.40
C PRO A 202 0.96 0.77 13.79
N ILE A 203 -0.17 1.42 13.48
CA ILE A 203 -1.26 0.82 12.73
C ILE A 203 -0.84 0.70 11.25
N ALA A 204 -1.10 -0.44 10.64
CA ALA A 204 -0.85 -0.66 9.23
C ALA A 204 -1.73 0.25 8.37
N GLU A 205 -1.13 0.85 7.34
CA GLU A 205 -1.86 1.68 6.39
C GLU A 205 -2.58 0.81 5.35
N GLN A 206 -3.81 1.16 5.05
CA GLN A 206 -4.55 0.60 3.93
C GLN A 206 -4.42 1.55 2.73
N VAL A 207 -3.76 1.07 1.68
CA VAL A 207 -3.54 1.84 0.45
C VAL A 207 -4.72 1.64 -0.49
N THR A 208 -5.33 2.74 -0.91
CA THR A 208 -6.32 2.72 -1.99
C THR A 208 -5.58 2.96 -3.31
N LEU A 209 -5.58 1.94 -4.15
CA LEU A 209 -5.10 2.02 -5.53
C LEU A 209 -6.29 2.40 -6.42
N GLY A 210 -6.12 3.37 -7.30
CA GLY A 210 -7.18 3.86 -8.19
C GLY A 210 -6.65 4.17 -9.58
#